data_fc3b8e460a5154f9ba65f245a1010c02
#
_entry.id   fc3b8e460a5154f9ba65f245a1010c02
#
_cell.length_a   1.000
_cell.length_b   1.000
_cell.length_c   1.000
_cell.angle_alpha   90.00
_cell.angle_beta   90.00
_cell.angle_gamma   90.00
#
_symmetry.space_group_name_H-M   'P 1'
#
loop_
_entity.id
_entity.type
_entity.pdbx_description
1 polymer ?
#
loop_
_entity_poly.entity_id
_entity_poly.type
_entity_poly.pdbx_seq_one_letter_code
_entity_poly.pdbx_strand_id
1 'polypeptide(L)'
;MKAVVTRVKRASVTIDGMVNGQIGTGFLVLLGVGPNDTEETAVKLAEKICNLRVFEDENGKMNRNLEQVGGSLLVVSQFTLYADTSSRRPGFSGAAKPDLAIPLYERFMAQCRERGFTVEHGEFGADMQVDSLNDGPVTILFDTEVHG
;
A
#
# COMPACT_ATOMS: atom_id res chain seq x y z
N MET A 1 -2.19 11.66 0.15
CA MET A 1 -1.98 10.24 0.46
C MET A 1 -0.71 9.77 -0.20
N LYS A 2 0.06 8.98 0.49
CA LYS A 2 1.32 8.44 -0.04
C LYS A 2 1.28 6.92 0.04
N ALA A 3 1.87 6.26 -0.95
CA ALA A 3 1.99 4.82 -0.96
C ALA A 3 3.35 4.39 -1.48
N VAL A 4 3.90 3.36 -0.86
CA VAL A 4 5.06 2.64 -1.39
C VAL A 4 4.54 1.28 -1.82
N VAL A 5 4.59 1.02 -3.13
CA VAL A 5 4.04 -0.19 -3.73
C VAL A 5 5.19 -1.05 -4.22
N THR A 6 5.33 -2.23 -3.65
CA THR A 6 6.40 -3.16 -3.99
C THR A 6 5.80 -4.41 -4.63
N ARG A 7 6.31 -4.76 -5.80
CA ARG A 7 5.96 -6.03 -6.45
C ARG A 7 6.60 -7.17 -5.68
N VAL A 8 5.79 -8.16 -5.29
CA VAL A 8 6.25 -9.28 -4.45
C VAL A 8 5.84 -10.62 -5.04
N LYS A 9 6.60 -11.67 -4.71
CA LYS A 9 6.21 -13.06 -4.92
C LYS A 9 5.41 -13.59 -3.73
N ARG A 10 5.65 -13.04 -2.56
CA ARG A 10 4.90 -13.28 -1.33
C ARG A 10 5.17 -12.16 -0.34
N ALA A 11 4.23 -11.92 0.54
CA ALA A 11 4.39 -11.00 1.66
C ALA A 11 3.47 -11.41 2.80
N SER A 12 3.87 -11.10 4.02
CA SER A 12 3.06 -11.35 5.21
C SER A 12 3.26 -10.26 6.24
N VAL A 13 2.28 -10.09 7.11
CA VAL A 13 2.38 -9.21 8.27
C VAL A 13 2.02 -10.01 9.52
N THR A 14 2.90 -9.91 10.52
CA THR A 14 2.77 -10.63 11.78
C THR A 14 2.59 -9.64 12.92
N ILE A 15 1.63 -9.94 13.80
CA ILE A 15 1.30 -9.14 14.99
C ILE A 15 1.29 -10.08 16.18
N ASP A 16 2.07 -9.76 17.20
CA ASP A 16 2.19 -10.58 18.42
C ASP A 16 2.50 -12.05 18.11
N GLY A 17 3.39 -12.29 17.17
CA GLY A 17 3.85 -13.61 16.77
C GLY A 17 2.88 -14.40 15.89
N MET A 18 1.75 -13.81 15.52
CA MET A 18 0.74 -14.45 14.66
C MET A 18 0.60 -13.75 13.32
N VAL A 19 0.52 -14.52 12.25
CA VAL A 19 0.30 -13.97 10.90
C VAL A 19 -1.11 -13.39 10.83
N ASN A 20 -1.19 -12.07 10.60
CA ASN A 20 -2.45 -11.35 10.47
C ASN A 20 -2.97 -11.34 9.03
N GLY A 21 -2.07 -11.35 8.08
CA GLY A 21 -2.40 -11.38 6.67
C GLY A 21 -1.20 -11.83 5.85
N GLN A 22 -1.48 -12.49 4.72
CA GLN A 22 -0.42 -12.92 3.82
C GLN A 22 -0.96 -13.07 2.39
N ILE A 23 -0.08 -12.83 1.43
CA ILE A 23 -0.39 -12.96 0.00
C ILE A 23 0.74 -13.71 -0.72
N GLY A 24 0.42 -14.25 -1.89
CA GLY A 24 1.41 -14.69 -2.87
C GLY A 24 1.82 -13.55 -3.78
N THR A 25 1.78 -13.79 -5.10
CA THR A 25 2.07 -12.75 -6.11
C THR A 25 1.14 -11.54 -5.94
N GLY A 26 1.73 -10.36 -5.99
CA GLY A 26 0.95 -9.14 -5.94
C GLY A 26 1.74 -7.94 -5.46
N PHE A 27 1.08 -7.08 -4.70
CA PHE A 27 1.67 -5.87 -4.14
C PHE A 27 1.65 -5.85 -2.62
N LEU A 28 2.79 -5.52 -2.04
CA LEU A 28 2.84 -4.98 -0.69
C LEU A 28 2.68 -3.47 -0.81
N VAL A 29 1.64 -2.93 -0.17
CA VAL A 29 1.32 -1.50 -0.19
C VAL A 29 1.49 -0.93 1.21
N LEU A 30 2.48 -0.07 1.39
CA LEU A 30 2.62 0.74 2.59
C LEU A 30 1.85 2.04 2.33
N LEU A 31 0.83 2.34 3.12
CA LEU A 31 -0.11 3.42 2.86
C LEU A 31 -0.12 4.44 4.00
N GLY A 32 0.20 5.69 3.67
CA GLY A 32 0.13 6.82 4.58
C GLY A 32 -0.98 7.79 4.19
N VAL A 33 -1.72 8.27 5.17
CA VAL A 33 -2.81 9.23 4.98
C VAL A 33 -2.37 10.60 5.47
N GLY A 34 -2.61 11.62 4.65
CA GLY A 34 -2.32 13.02 5.00
C GLY A 34 -3.56 13.75 5.49
N PRO A 35 -3.40 14.90 6.14
CA PRO A 35 -4.50 15.62 6.78
C PRO A 35 -5.52 16.21 5.80
N ASN A 36 -5.17 16.35 4.52
CA ASN A 36 -6.05 16.92 3.50
C ASN A 36 -6.67 15.86 2.59
N ASP A 37 -6.46 14.60 2.88
CA ASP A 37 -6.98 13.51 2.05
C ASP A 37 -8.48 13.31 2.28
N THR A 38 -9.16 12.86 1.23
CA THR A 38 -10.59 12.60 1.21
C THR A 38 -10.87 11.19 0.73
N GLU A 39 -12.13 10.76 0.80
CA GLU A 39 -12.53 9.48 0.21
C GLU A 39 -12.18 9.39 -1.27
N GLU A 40 -12.37 10.49 -1.99
CA GLU A 40 -12.01 10.54 -3.42
C GLU A 40 -10.52 10.30 -3.63
N THR A 41 -9.67 10.84 -2.76
CA THR A 41 -8.22 10.60 -2.78
C THR A 41 -7.93 9.10 -2.66
N ALA A 42 -8.55 8.44 -1.69
CA ALA A 42 -8.36 7.01 -1.44
C ALA A 42 -8.82 6.16 -2.62
N VAL A 43 -9.99 6.46 -3.18
CA VAL A 43 -10.56 5.74 -4.33
C VAL A 43 -9.66 5.90 -5.56
N LYS A 44 -9.23 7.10 -5.88
CA LYS A 44 -8.36 7.36 -7.04
C LYS A 44 -7.02 6.66 -6.91
N LEU A 45 -6.41 6.69 -5.72
CA LEU A 45 -5.12 6.03 -5.51
C LEU A 45 -5.27 4.51 -5.63
N ALA A 46 -6.32 3.93 -5.05
CA ALA A 46 -6.60 2.51 -5.19
C ALA A 46 -6.74 2.10 -6.66
N GLU A 47 -7.47 2.90 -7.46
CA GLU A 47 -7.62 2.63 -8.89
C GLU A 47 -6.30 2.70 -9.64
N LYS A 48 -5.46 3.69 -9.34
CA LYS A 48 -4.13 3.80 -9.95
C LYS A 48 -3.26 2.58 -9.65
N ILE A 49 -3.26 2.13 -8.41
CA ILE A 49 -2.45 0.98 -8.00
C ILE A 49 -2.98 -0.31 -8.62
N CYS A 50 -4.29 -0.51 -8.62
CA CYS A 50 -4.90 -1.70 -9.23
C CYS A 50 -4.66 -1.80 -10.74
N ASN A 51 -4.49 -0.66 -11.41
CA ASN A 51 -4.25 -0.62 -12.85
C ASN A 51 -2.77 -0.51 -13.24
N LEU A 52 -1.88 -0.47 -12.27
CA LEU A 52 -0.43 -0.30 -12.50
C LEU A 52 0.12 -1.50 -13.29
N ARG A 53 0.82 -1.22 -14.38
CA ARG A 53 1.30 -2.24 -15.32
C ARG A 53 2.79 -2.50 -15.12
N VAL A 54 3.11 -3.22 -14.06
CA VAL A 54 4.50 -3.51 -13.64
C VAL A 54 4.85 -4.99 -13.61
N PHE A 55 3.93 -5.85 -14.01
CA PHE A 55 4.22 -7.28 -14.15
C PHE A 55 4.67 -7.58 -15.58
N GLU A 56 5.64 -8.47 -15.70
CA GLU A 56 6.23 -8.78 -17.00
C GLU A 56 5.27 -9.57 -17.88
N ASP A 57 5.27 -9.23 -19.17
CA ASP A 57 4.61 -9.99 -20.21
C ASP A 57 5.54 -11.08 -20.76
N GLU A 58 5.10 -11.80 -21.78
CA GLU A 58 5.86 -12.87 -22.44
C GLU A 58 7.15 -12.39 -23.09
N ASN A 59 7.30 -11.07 -23.29
CA ASN A 59 8.49 -10.44 -23.86
C ASN A 59 9.41 -9.85 -22.78
N GLY A 60 9.10 -10.08 -21.50
CA GLY A 60 9.87 -9.56 -20.38
C GLY A 60 9.68 -8.07 -20.12
N LYS A 61 8.64 -7.45 -20.67
CA LYS A 61 8.34 -6.03 -20.49
C LYS A 61 7.27 -5.82 -19.43
N MET A 62 7.41 -4.76 -18.65
CA MET A 62 6.39 -4.35 -17.68
C MET A 62 5.14 -3.89 -18.42
N ASN A 63 4.15 -4.74 -18.50
CA ASN A 63 2.97 -4.52 -19.31
C ASN A 63 1.68 -5.02 -18.69
N ARG A 64 1.75 -6.03 -17.83
CA ARG A 64 0.57 -6.63 -17.19
C ARG A 64 0.25 -5.94 -15.87
N ASN A 65 -1.04 -5.81 -15.58
CA ASN A 65 -1.51 -5.30 -14.30
C ASN A 65 -1.78 -6.44 -13.31
N LEU A 66 -2.23 -6.07 -12.12
CA LEU A 66 -2.48 -7.00 -11.03
C LEU A 66 -3.53 -8.06 -11.39
N GLU A 67 -4.61 -7.66 -12.08
CA GLU A 67 -5.67 -8.57 -12.50
C GLU A 67 -5.15 -9.65 -13.46
N GLN A 68 -4.35 -9.25 -14.43
CA GLN A 68 -3.83 -10.16 -15.45
C GLN A 68 -2.90 -11.25 -14.89
N VAL A 69 -2.28 -11.01 -13.75
CA VAL A 69 -1.40 -11.99 -13.09
C VAL A 69 -2.09 -12.71 -11.92
N GLY A 70 -3.36 -12.41 -11.69
CA GLY A 70 -4.11 -13.01 -10.57
C GLY A 70 -3.55 -12.62 -9.21
N GLY A 71 -3.05 -11.40 -9.09
CA GLY A 71 -2.38 -10.94 -7.88
C GLY A 71 -3.33 -10.47 -6.79
N SER A 72 -2.77 -10.31 -5.60
CA SER A 72 -3.45 -9.83 -4.40
C SER A 72 -2.71 -8.63 -3.82
N LEU A 73 -3.33 -7.96 -2.85
CA LEU A 73 -2.71 -6.83 -2.15
C LEU A 73 -2.59 -7.13 -0.66
N LEU A 74 -1.45 -6.79 -0.11
CA LEU A 74 -1.25 -6.71 1.35
C LEU A 74 -1.05 -5.24 1.69
N VAL A 75 -2.02 -4.66 2.41
CA VAL A 75 -2.03 -3.23 2.72
C VAL A 75 -1.68 -3.02 4.19
N VAL A 76 -0.65 -2.22 4.42
CA VAL A 76 -0.14 -1.92 5.77
C VAL A 76 -0.14 -0.42 5.96
N SER A 77 -0.77 0.06 7.03
CA SER A 77 -0.77 1.49 7.37
C SER A 77 0.65 1.93 7.77
N GLN A 78 1.09 3.08 7.24
CA GLN A 78 2.45 3.57 7.41
C GLN A 78 2.45 5.10 7.52
N PHE A 79 2.09 5.63 8.70
CA PHE A 79 2.06 7.09 8.88
C PHE A 79 3.45 7.72 8.76
N THR A 80 4.51 6.94 8.98
CA THR A 80 5.88 7.41 8.87
C THR A 80 6.29 7.84 7.47
N LEU A 81 5.45 7.57 6.45
CA LEU A 81 5.66 8.12 5.11
C LEU A 81 5.53 9.65 5.08
N TYR A 82 4.93 10.25 6.12
CA TYR A 82 4.82 11.69 6.31
C TYR A 82 5.88 12.23 7.27
N ALA A 83 6.98 11.53 7.44
CA ALA A 83 8.05 11.97 8.31
C ALA A 83 8.66 13.28 7.84
N ASP A 84 8.88 14.20 8.79
CA ASP A 84 9.71 15.37 8.59
C ASP A 84 11.12 15.01 9.08
N THR A 85 12.06 14.96 8.16
CA THR A 85 13.44 14.57 8.44
C THR A 85 14.41 15.77 8.47
N SER A 86 13.90 16.98 8.66
CA SER A 86 14.72 18.18 8.76
C SER A 86 15.68 18.14 9.97
N SER A 87 15.37 17.33 10.97
CA SER A 87 16.29 17.00 12.06
C SER A 87 16.51 15.50 12.11
N ARG A 88 17.52 15.04 12.89
CA ARG A 88 17.84 13.61 13.00
C ARG A 88 16.73 12.82 13.65
N ARG A 89 15.96 13.45 14.54
CA ARG A 89 14.79 12.85 15.15
C ARG A 89 13.59 13.22 14.29
N PRO A 90 13.02 12.28 13.52
CA PRO A 90 11.94 12.60 12.60
C PRO A 90 10.67 13.01 13.36
N GLY A 91 9.96 13.97 12.81
CA GLY A 91 8.64 14.37 13.29
C GLY A 91 7.55 13.77 12.41
N PHE A 92 6.37 13.52 12.97
CA PHE A 92 5.28 12.90 12.26
C PHE A 92 3.98 13.71 12.30
N SER A 93 4.08 15.00 12.64
CA SER A 93 2.91 15.88 12.69
C SER A 93 2.25 16.13 11.34
N GLY A 94 2.94 15.78 10.24
CA GLY A 94 2.40 15.89 8.89
C GLY A 94 1.45 14.77 8.50
N ALA A 95 1.35 13.72 9.30
CA ALA A 95 0.40 12.62 9.05
C ALA A 95 -1.00 12.96 9.57
N ALA A 96 -2.03 12.42 8.94
CA ALA A 96 -3.39 12.51 9.46
C ALA A 96 -3.50 11.77 10.80
N LYS A 97 -4.38 12.28 11.65
CA LYS A 97 -4.68 11.62 12.92
C LYS A 97 -5.59 10.39 12.68
N PRO A 98 -5.62 9.43 13.63
CA PRO A 98 -6.37 8.19 13.44
C PRO A 98 -7.84 8.35 13.08
N ASP A 99 -8.54 9.37 13.58
CA ASP A 99 -9.95 9.62 13.28
C ASP A 99 -10.20 9.91 11.79
N LEU A 100 -9.23 10.46 11.07
CA LEU A 100 -9.28 10.62 9.62
C LEU A 100 -8.60 9.45 8.90
N ALA A 101 -7.45 9.01 9.40
CA ALA A 101 -6.63 8.02 8.72
C ALA A 101 -7.30 6.65 8.63
N ILE A 102 -7.94 6.18 9.71
CA ILE A 102 -8.55 4.85 9.74
C ILE A 102 -9.66 4.70 8.68
N PRO A 103 -10.66 5.62 8.60
CA PRO A 103 -11.69 5.50 7.56
C PRO A 103 -11.15 5.54 6.14
N LEU A 104 -10.10 6.33 5.87
CA LEU A 104 -9.54 6.44 4.52
C LEU A 104 -8.67 5.22 4.17
N TYR A 105 -7.97 4.67 5.13
CA TYR A 105 -7.27 3.41 4.99
C TYR A 105 -8.25 2.28 4.64
N GLU A 106 -9.36 2.21 5.36
CA GLU A 106 -10.42 1.22 5.10
C GLU A 106 -11.08 1.46 3.75
N ARG A 107 -11.32 2.72 3.36
CA ARG A 107 -11.92 3.06 2.05
C ARG A 107 -11.02 2.64 0.89
N PHE A 108 -9.72 2.84 1.04
CA PHE A 108 -8.73 2.38 0.05
C PHE A 108 -8.86 0.86 -0.16
N MET A 109 -8.87 0.09 0.92
CA MET A 109 -9.00 -1.36 0.84
C MET A 109 -10.34 -1.80 0.26
N ALA A 110 -11.42 -1.12 0.64
CA ALA A 110 -12.75 -1.41 0.12
C ALA A 110 -12.80 -1.21 -1.40
N GLN A 111 -12.16 -0.17 -1.92
CA GLN A 111 -12.10 0.06 -3.37
C GLN A 111 -11.36 -1.05 -4.09
N CYS A 112 -10.25 -1.53 -3.52
CA CYS A 112 -9.53 -2.67 -4.11
C CYS A 112 -10.40 -3.93 -4.12
N ARG A 113 -11.17 -4.16 -3.06
CA ARG A 113 -12.09 -5.31 -2.98
C ARG A 113 -13.24 -5.18 -3.97
N GLU A 114 -13.76 -3.98 -4.19
CA GLU A 114 -14.80 -3.71 -5.20
C GLU A 114 -14.33 -4.05 -6.60
N ARG A 115 -13.02 -3.92 -6.86
CA ARG A 115 -12.39 -4.32 -8.12
C ARG A 115 -12.22 -5.85 -8.23
N GLY A 116 -12.56 -6.61 -7.20
CA GLY A 116 -12.48 -8.06 -7.19
C GLY A 116 -11.18 -8.65 -6.64
N PHE A 117 -10.30 -7.82 -6.09
CA PHE A 117 -9.02 -8.30 -5.56
C PHE A 117 -9.17 -8.82 -4.12
N THR A 118 -8.37 -9.84 -3.81
CA THR A 118 -8.13 -10.26 -2.43
C THR A 118 -7.23 -9.22 -1.78
N VAL A 119 -7.70 -8.66 -0.67
CA VAL A 119 -6.95 -7.67 0.10
C VAL A 119 -6.74 -8.19 1.51
N GLU A 120 -5.49 -8.44 1.85
CA GLU A 120 -5.05 -8.76 3.20
C GLU A 120 -4.46 -7.50 3.83
N HIS A 121 -4.38 -7.43 5.15
CA HIS A 121 -3.94 -6.21 5.81
C HIS A 121 -3.31 -6.47 7.18
N GLY A 122 -2.60 -5.45 7.68
CA GLY A 122 -2.21 -5.37 9.08
C GLY A 122 -3.33 -4.80 9.93
N GLU A 123 -2.97 -4.31 11.09
CA GLU A 123 -3.89 -3.67 12.03
C GLU A 123 -3.37 -2.25 12.29
N PHE A 124 -4.23 -1.25 12.11
CA PHE A 124 -3.84 0.14 12.29
C PHE A 124 -3.35 0.40 13.71
N GLY A 125 -2.15 0.99 13.82
CA GLY A 125 -1.55 1.34 15.11
C GLY A 125 -0.85 0.20 15.85
N ALA A 126 -0.92 -1.03 15.33
CA ALA A 126 -0.23 -2.16 15.93
C ALA A 126 1.28 -2.13 15.60
N ASP A 127 2.06 -2.78 16.46
CA ASP A 127 3.44 -3.10 16.14
C ASP A 127 3.44 -4.32 15.21
N MET A 128 3.94 -4.14 13.99
CA MET A 128 3.85 -5.15 12.95
C MET A 128 5.22 -5.53 12.43
N GLN A 129 5.40 -6.83 12.16
CA GLN A 129 6.56 -7.32 11.43
C GLN A 129 6.12 -7.69 10.03
N VAL A 130 6.70 -7.03 9.04
CA VAL A 130 6.37 -7.22 7.63
C VAL A 130 7.50 -7.97 6.95
N ASP A 131 7.15 -9.11 6.35
CA ASP A 131 8.09 -9.95 5.60
C ASP A 131 7.66 -9.96 4.15
N SER A 132 8.61 -9.82 3.23
CA SER A 132 8.31 -9.85 1.81
C SER A 132 9.46 -10.41 0.99
N LEU A 133 9.10 -11.11 -0.08
CA LEU A 133 10.04 -11.47 -1.14
C LEU A 133 9.80 -10.53 -2.31
N ASN A 134 10.59 -9.48 -2.36
CA ASN A 134 10.49 -8.46 -3.39
C ASN A 134 10.96 -9.03 -4.74
N ASP A 135 10.16 -8.80 -5.76
CA ASP A 135 10.39 -9.35 -7.09
C ASP A 135 10.88 -8.27 -8.05
N GLY A 136 12.12 -8.43 -8.48
CA GLY A 136 12.73 -7.54 -9.46
C GLY A 136 14.03 -6.89 -9.01
N PRO A 137 14.13 -6.06 -7.97
CA PRO A 137 13.02 -5.42 -7.26
C PRO A 137 12.30 -4.36 -8.10
N VAL A 138 11.02 -4.15 -7.83
CA VAL A 138 10.21 -3.08 -8.42
C VAL A 138 9.43 -2.42 -7.30
N THR A 139 9.75 -1.15 -7.04
CA THR A 139 9.13 -0.35 -6.00
C THR A 139 8.73 0.99 -6.58
N ILE A 140 7.45 1.34 -6.47
CA ILE A 140 6.87 2.55 -7.04
C ILE A 140 6.32 3.42 -5.91
N LEU A 141 6.67 4.70 -5.94
CA LEU A 141 6.19 5.69 -4.99
C LEU A 141 5.01 6.44 -5.56
N PHE A 142 3.96 6.58 -4.77
CA PHE A 142 2.79 7.41 -5.08
C PHE A 142 2.69 8.53 -4.06
N ASP A 143 2.44 9.74 -4.54
CA ASP A 143 2.13 10.90 -3.72
C ASP A 143 1.03 11.68 -4.43
N THR A 144 -0.18 11.65 -3.89
CA THR A 144 -1.34 12.27 -4.53
C THR A 144 -1.26 13.78 -4.59
N GLU A 145 -0.46 14.41 -3.72
CA GLU A 145 -0.26 15.86 -3.76
C GLU A 145 0.69 16.28 -4.87
N VAL A 146 1.53 15.35 -5.33
CA VAL A 146 2.51 15.59 -6.40
C VAL A 146 2.01 15.09 -7.75
N HIS A 147 1.41 13.92 -7.79
CA HIS A 147 1.03 13.24 -9.04
C HIS A 147 -0.48 13.22 -9.29
N GLY A 148 -1.22 13.88 -8.45
CA GLY A 148 -2.66 13.96 -8.58
C GLY A 148 -3.39 12.69 -8.19
#